data_8a3aa14ef915a3b40dbce1b4bd8275b3
#
_entry.id   8a3aa14ef915a3b40dbce1b4bd8275b3
#
_cell.length_a   1.000
_cell.length_b   1.000
_cell.length_c   1.000
_cell.angle_alpha   90.00
_cell.angle_beta   90.00
_cell.angle_gamma   90.00
#
_symmetry.space_group_name_H-M   'P 1'
#
loop_
_entity.id
_entity.type
_entity.pdbx_description
1 polymer ?
#
loop_
_entity_poly.entity_id
_entity_poly.type
_entity_poly.pdbx_seq_one_letter_code
_entity_poly.pdbx_strand_id
1 'polypeptide(L)'
;MYQAAMDAAMKIFELSKSFPAEEKYSLTDQMRRSSRSVCTNIGEAWRKRRYPAHFVSKMSDSEGEAEETRVWIEIAERCRYLTGMEAMDLDRTYDKILAQLVNMILNKEHWTIRPTRPEH
;
A
#
# COMPACT_ATOMS: atom_id res chain seq x y z
N MET A 1 1.97 -6.06 8.59
CA MET A 1 2.03 -5.28 7.33
C MET A 1 0.65 -5.12 6.68
N TYR A 2 -0.02 -6.19 6.37
CA TYR A 2 -1.36 -6.11 5.76
C TYR A 2 -2.33 -5.32 6.63
N GLN A 3 -2.37 -5.61 7.94
CA GLN A 3 -3.26 -4.91 8.85
C GLN A 3 -2.95 -3.42 8.92
N ALA A 4 -1.68 -3.05 8.93
CA ALA A 4 -1.28 -1.65 8.93
C ALA A 4 -1.72 -0.94 7.64
N ALA A 5 -1.61 -1.61 6.51
CA ALA A 5 -2.07 -1.06 5.23
C ALA A 5 -3.59 -0.89 5.21
N MET A 6 -4.32 -1.85 5.77
CA MET A 6 -5.78 -1.78 5.87
C MET A 6 -6.20 -0.63 6.78
N ASP A 7 -5.58 -0.51 7.95
CA ASP A 7 -5.90 0.56 8.90
C ASP A 7 -5.60 1.93 8.29
N ALA A 8 -4.50 2.06 7.56
CA ALA A 8 -4.16 3.30 6.87
C ALA A 8 -5.18 3.66 5.80
N ALA A 9 -5.62 2.68 5.01
CA ALA A 9 -6.64 2.90 3.99
C ALA A 9 -7.96 3.35 4.61
N MET A 10 -8.35 2.77 5.73
CA MET A 10 -9.57 3.16 6.45
C MET A 10 -9.44 4.57 7.03
N LYS A 11 -8.26 4.91 7.56
CA LYS A 11 -8.02 6.27 8.05
C LYS A 11 -8.10 7.31 6.95
N ILE A 12 -7.54 6.99 5.78
CA ILE A 12 -7.64 7.84 4.58
C ILE A 12 -9.10 8.02 4.19
N PHE A 13 -9.88 6.94 4.21
CA PHE A 13 -11.31 7.00 3.92
C PHE A 13 -12.01 7.99 4.84
N GLU A 14 -11.77 7.90 6.15
CA GLU A 14 -12.40 8.78 7.13
C GLU A 14 -11.95 10.24 6.98
N LEU A 15 -10.65 10.48 6.86
CA LEU A 15 -10.11 11.84 6.73
C LEU A 15 -10.58 12.51 5.43
N SER A 16 -10.66 11.74 4.35
CA SER A 16 -11.02 12.29 3.05
C SER A 16 -12.52 12.61 2.90
N LYS A 17 -13.36 12.22 3.86
CA LYS A 17 -14.77 12.62 3.87
C LYS A 17 -14.95 14.13 3.93
N SER A 18 -13.99 14.85 4.52
CA SER A 18 -14.05 16.31 4.64
C SER A 18 -13.35 17.05 3.49
N PHE A 19 -12.80 16.33 2.53
CA PHE A 19 -12.15 16.96 1.37
C PHE A 19 -13.20 17.68 0.51
N PRO A 20 -12.80 18.78 -0.17
CA PRO A 20 -13.74 19.51 -1.01
C PRO A 20 -14.35 18.64 -2.11
N ALA A 21 -15.63 18.87 -2.40
CA ALA A 21 -16.32 18.11 -3.45
C ALA A 21 -15.66 18.23 -4.81
N GLU A 22 -15.01 19.37 -5.09
CA GLU A 22 -14.30 19.59 -6.34
C GLU A 22 -13.09 18.67 -6.53
N GLU A 23 -12.59 18.07 -5.45
CA GLU A 23 -11.47 17.14 -5.48
C GLU A 23 -11.89 15.68 -5.59
N LYS A 24 -13.17 15.41 -5.72
CA LYS A 24 -13.71 14.05 -5.67
C LYS A 24 -12.98 13.09 -6.63
N TYR A 25 -12.78 13.50 -7.86
CA TYR A 25 -12.17 12.64 -8.89
C TYR A 25 -10.67 12.85 -9.01
N SER A 26 -10.18 14.04 -8.69
CA SER A 26 -8.78 14.38 -8.90
C SER A 26 -7.87 14.03 -7.72
N LEU A 27 -8.40 13.99 -6.51
CA LEU A 27 -7.61 13.67 -5.32
C LEU A 27 -8.27 12.60 -4.47
N THR A 28 -9.51 12.83 -4.03
CA THR A 28 -10.18 11.94 -3.07
C THR A 28 -10.25 10.50 -3.57
N ASP A 29 -10.78 10.31 -4.79
CA ASP A 29 -10.90 8.97 -5.37
C ASP A 29 -9.52 8.34 -5.61
N GLN A 30 -8.55 9.13 -6.06
CA GLN A 30 -7.21 8.63 -6.34
C GLN A 30 -6.50 8.16 -5.06
N MET A 31 -6.61 8.92 -3.99
CA MET A 31 -6.03 8.58 -2.71
C MET A 31 -6.66 7.33 -2.10
N ARG A 32 -7.98 7.23 -2.20
CA ARG A 32 -8.72 6.05 -1.76
C ARG A 32 -8.34 4.83 -2.60
N ARG A 33 -8.29 4.99 -3.91
CA ARG A 33 -7.93 3.91 -4.83
C ARG A 33 -6.53 3.37 -4.55
N SER A 34 -5.53 4.24 -4.49
CA SER A 34 -4.15 3.80 -4.29
C SER A 34 -3.95 3.13 -2.94
N SER A 35 -4.54 3.67 -1.87
CA SER A 35 -4.42 3.08 -0.54
C SER A 35 -5.07 1.70 -0.46
N ARG A 36 -6.20 1.51 -1.12
CA ARG A 36 -6.88 0.21 -1.20
C ARG A 36 -6.09 -0.77 -2.05
N SER A 37 -5.46 -0.29 -3.10
CA SER A 37 -4.66 -1.12 -4.00
C SER A 37 -3.41 -1.67 -3.32
N VAL A 38 -2.84 -0.96 -2.36
CA VAL A 38 -1.78 -1.51 -1.50
C VAL A 38 -2.26 -2.80 -0.85
N CYS A 39 -3.45 -2.77 -0.25
CA CYS A 39 -4.03 -3.92 0.45
C CYS A 39 -4.33 -5.07 -0.50
N THR A 40 -4.97 -4.79 -1.63
CA THR A 40 -5.37 -5.84 -2.57
C THR A 40 -4.16 -6.53 -3.19
N ASN A 41 -3.12 -5.78 -3.52
CA ASN A 41 -1.89 -6.36 -4.06
C ASN A 41 -1.16 -7.24 -3.03
N ILE A 42 -1.14 -6.83 -1.76
CA ILE A 42 -0.57 -7.66 -0.70
C ILE A 42 -1.36 -8.97 -0.57
N GLY A 43 -2.69 -8.88 -0.55
CA GLY A 43 -3.54 -10.07 -0.46
C GLY A 43 -3.36 -11.03 -1.63
N GLU A 44 -3.26 -10.47 -2.85
CA GLU A 44 -3.01 -11.26 -4.05
C GLU A 44 -1.62 -11.89 -4.04
N ALA A 45 -0.61 -11.14 -3.59
CA ALA A 45 0.75 -11.66 -3.47
C ALA A 45 0.79 -12.88 -2.55
N TRP A 46 0.06 -12.83 -1.44
CA TRP A 46 0.00 -13.94 -0.49
C TRP A 46 -0.53 -15.21 -1.14
N ARG A 47 -1.52 -15.09 -2.01
CA ARG A 47 -2.05 -16.22 -2.78
C ARG A 47 -1.10 -16.73 -3.87
N LYS A 48 -0.13 -15.91 -4.26
CA LYS A 48 0.83 -16.24 -5.32
C LYS A 48 2.17 -16.73 -4.79
N ARG A 49 2.25 -17.10 -3.51
CA ARG A 49 3.51 -17.52 -2.89
C ARG A 49 4.12 -18.77 -3.53
N ARG A 50 3.34 -19.59 -4.20
CA ARG A 50 3.85 -20.75 -4.96
C ARG A 50 4.55 -20.36 -6.26
N TYR A 51 4.43 -19.12 -6.67
CA TYR A 51 4.96 -18.61 -7.93
C TYR A 51 5.82 -17.39 -7.62
N PRO A 52 7.13 -17.60 -7.32
CA PRO A 52 7.97 -16.51 -6.83
C PRO A 52 7.95 -15.25 -7.69
N ALA A 53 7.95 -15.38 -9.01
CA ALA A 53 7.91 -14.22 -9.89
C ALA A 53 6.59 -13.44 -9.76
N HIS A 54 5.47 -14.14 -9.62
CA HIS A 54 4.15 -13.51 -9.42
C HIS A 54 4.07 -12.85 -8.05
N PHE A 55 4.61 -13.51 -7.02
CA PHE A 55 4.68 -12.94 -5.67
C PHE A 55 5.43 -11.62 -5.69
N VAL A 56 6.64 -11.60 -6.27
CA VAL A 56 7.46 -10.39 -6.37
C VAL A 56 6.74 -9.32 -7.18
N SER A 57 6.11 -9.68 -8.30
CA SER A 57 5.39 -8.74 -9.14
C SER A 57 4.25 -8.05 -8.37
N LYS A 58 3.46 -8.82 -7.61
CA LYS A 58 2.37 -8.25 -6.82
C LYS A 58 2.87 -7.40 -5.65
N MET A 59 3.93 -7.81 -5.00
CA MET A 59 4.55 -7.02 -3.94
C MET A 59 5.13 -5.72 -4.50
N SER A 60 5.71 -5.77 -5.69
CA SER A 60 6.22 -4.58 -6.39
C SER A 60 5.09 -3.63 -6.78
N ASP A 61 3.95 -4.17 -7.23
CA ASP A 61 2.76 -3.36 -7.52
C ASP A 61 2.27 -2.65 -6.26
N SER A 62 2.25 -3.36 -5.13
CA SER A 62 1.86 -2.77 -3.84
C SER A 62 2.83 -1.66 -3.43
N GLU A 63 4.13 -1.86 -3.66
CA GLU A 63 5.15 -0.85 -3.39
C GLU A 63 4.88 0.43 -4.18
N GLY A 64 4.59 0.31 -5.47
CA GLY A 64 4.26 1.45 -6.33
C GLY A 64 3.02 2.19 -5.85
N GLU A 65 1.99 1.45 -5.46
CA GLU A 65 0.75 2.03 -4.96
C GLU A 65 0.94 2.71 -3.60
N ALA A 66 1.80 2.16 -2.75
CA ALA A 66 2.13 2.79 -1.47
C ALA A 66 2.86 4.12 -1.69
N GLU A 67 3.79 4.17 -2.63
CA GLU A 67 4.48 5.42 -2.97
C GLU A 67 3.52 6.43 -3.58
N GLU A 68 2.62 6.00 -4.45
CA GLU A 68 1.58 6.87 -5.00
C GLU A 68 0.74 7.47 -3.88
N THR A 69 0.36 6.67 -2.89
CA THR A 69 -0.42 7.13 -1.75
C THR A 69 0.33 8.20 -0.95
N ARG A 70 1.63 8.03 -0.77
CA ARG A 70 2.47 9.03 -0.09
C ARG A 70 2.46 10.37 -0.84
N VAL A 71 2.49 10.33 -2.15
CA VAL A 71 2.42 11.53 -2.98
C VAL A 71 1.08 12.23 -2.79
N TRP A 72 -0.03 11.46 -2.80
CA TRP A 72 -1.36 12.04 -2.56
C TRP A 72 -1.47 12.65 -1.15
N ILE A 73 -0.85 12.01 -0.14
CA ILE A 73 -0.83 12.53 1.23
C ILE A 73 -0.12 13.90 1.25
N GLU A 74 1.01 14.01 0.58
CA GLU A 74 1.75 15.28 0.49
C GLU A 74 0.91 16.35 -0.19
N ILE A 75 0.25 16.02 -1.29
CA ILE A 75 -0.62 16.97 -2.01
C ILE A 75 -1.76 17.42 -1.10
N ALA A 76 -2.41 16.49 -0.39
CA ALA A 76 -3.50 16.82 0.51
C ALA A 76 -3.05 17.74 1.65
N GLU A 77 -1.86 17.53 2.17
CA GLU A 77 -1.29 18.41 3.20
C GLU A 77 -1.01 19.81 2.64
N ARG A 78 -0.39 19.90 1.47
CA ARG A 78 -0.08 21.19 0.85
C ARG A 78 -1.34 21.96 0.47
N CYS A 79 -2.41 21.26 0.14
CA CYS A 79 -3.71 21.87 -0.10
C CYS A 79 -4.44 22.21 1.20
N ARG A 80 -3.87 21.85 2.36
CA ARG A 80 -4.44 22.06 3.69
C ARG A 80 -5.72 21.28 3.93
N TYR A 81 -5.88 20.15 3.25
CA TYR A 81 -6.98 19.21 3.50
C TYR A 81 -6.66 18.25 4.64
N LEU A 82 -5.37 18.05 4.91
CA LEU A 82 -4.87 17.32 6.06
C LEU A 82 -4.01 18.24 6.90
N THR A 83 -4.05 18.06 8.22
CA THR A 83 -3.11 18.74 9.11
C THR A 83 -1.72 18.13 8.95
N GLY A 84 -0.68 18.87 9.36
CA GLY A 84 0.69 18.35 9.33
C GLY A 84 0.84 17.07 10.13
N MET A 85 0.13 16.96 11.27
CA MET A 85 0.19 15.76 12.11
C MET A 85 -0.49 14.57 11.45
N GLU A 86 -1.66 14.80 10.86
CA GLU A 86 -2.37 13.74 10.13
C GLU A 86 -1.54 13.21 8.97
N ALA A 87 -0.95 14.11 8.18
CA ALA A 87 -0.12 13.74 7.06
C ALA A 87 1.14 12.98 7.51
N MET A 88 1.79 13.46 8.57
CA MET A 88 3.00 12.82 9.10
C MET A 88 2.72 11.42 9.62
N ASP A 89 1.62 11.23 10.34
CA ASP A 89 1.25 9.92 10.86
C ASP A 89 1.00 8.91 9.73
N LEU A 90 0.27 9.33 8.70
CA LEU A 90 0.02 8.49 7.53
C LEU A 90 1.31 8.19 6.78
N ASP A 91 2.13 9.19 6.55
CA ASP A 91 3.40 9.02 5.82
C ASP A 91 4.33 8.04 6.54
N ARG A 92 4.41 8.13 7.86
CA ARG A 92 5.20 7.18 8.66
C ARG A 92 4.71 5.75 8.49
N THR A 93 3.39 5.56 8.48
CA THR A 93 2.82 4.24 8.29
C THR A 93 3.19 3.67 6.92
N TYR A 94 3.06 4.47 5.86
CA TYR A 94 3.43 4.03 4.52
C TYR A 94 4.93 3.83 4.34
N ASP A 95 5.75 4.63 5.01
CA ASP A 95 7.19 4.43 5.00
C ASP A 95 7.58 3.06 5.58
N LYS A 96 6.94 2.67 6.67
CA LYS A 96 7.16 1.34 7.28
C LYS A 96 6.65 0.22 6.37
N ILE A 97 5.48 0.41 5.76
CA ILE A 97 4.92 -0.56 4.82
C ILE A 97 5.88 -0.76 3.65
N LEU A 98 6.38 0.34 3.08
CA LEU A 98 7.35 0.29 1.98
C LEU A 98 8.61 -0.48 2.36
N ALA A 99 9.16 -0.19 3.54
CA ALA A 99 10.35 -0.89 4.03
C ALA A 99 10.11 -2.41 4.14
N GLN A 100 8.94 -2.80 4.65
CA GLN A 100 8.57 -4.20 4.78
C GLN A 100 8.38 -4.86 3.41
N LEU A 101 7.72 -4.17 2.48
CA LEU A 101 7.52 -4.69 1.11
C LEU A 101 8.85 -4.93 0.42
N VAL A 102 9.77 -3.96 0.48
CA VAL A 102 11.10 -4.10 -0.10
C VAL A 102 11.86 -5.27 0.52
N ASN A 103 11.80 -5.37 1.86
CA ASN A 103 12.46 -6.46 2.57
C ASN A 103 11.93 -7.84 2.15
N MET A 104 10.61 -7.96 1.99
CA MET A 104 9.99 -9.22 1.55
C MET A 104 10.38 -9.57 0.11
N ILE A 105 10.47 -8.58 -0.76
CA ILE A 105 10.91 -8.78 -2.14
C ILE A 105 12.37 -9.28 -2.17
N LEU A 106 13.23 -8.62 -1.41
CA LEU A 106 14.66 -9.00 -1.34
C LEU A 106 14.87 -10.37 -0.72
N ASN A 107 13.98 -10.79 0.18
CA ASN A 107 14.06 -12.07 0.87
C ASN A 107 12.93 -13.01 0.43
N LYS A 108 12.60 -12.99 -0.85
CA LYS A 108 11.49 -13.76 -1.40
C LYS A 108 11.52 -15.25 -1.08
N GLU A 109 12.70 -15.82 -0.95
CA GLU A 109 12.85 -17.26 -0.62
C GLU A 109 12.24 -17.62 0.74
N HIS A 110 12.23 -16.68 1.68
CA HIS A 110 11.61 -16.88 2.99
C HIS A 110 10.09 -16.82 2.96
N TRP A 111 9.54 -16.15 1.96
CA TRP A 111 8.11 -15.87 1.89
C TRP A 111 7.38 -16.70 0.86
N THR A 112 8.09 -17.28 -0.12
CA THR A 112 7.48 -18.11 -1.14
C THR A 112 7.47 -19.57 -0.71
N ILE A 113 6.44 -20.29 -1.18
CA ILE A 113 6.26 -21.71 -0.89
C ILE A 113 6.88 -22.48 -2.04
N ARG A 114 7.92 -23.28 -1.75
CA ARG A 114 8.50 -24.16 -2.77
C ARG A 114 7.62 -25.38 -2.92
N PRO A 115 7.24 -25.76 -4.15
CA PRO A 115 6.54 -27.01 -4.34
C PRO A 115 7.43 -28.17 -3.90
N THR A 116 6.83 -29.17 -3.24
CA THR A 116 7.53 -30.38 -2.89
C THR A 116 7.94 -31.07 -4.17
N ARG A 117 9.26 -31.29 -4.36
CA ARG A 117 9.71 -32.00 -5.53
C ARG A 117 9.42 -33.48 -5.36
N PRO A 118 8.90 -34.11 -6.42
CA PRO A 118 8.82 -35.58 -6.39
C PRO A 118 10.24 -36.14 -6.20
N GLU A 119 10.33 -37.17 -5.40
CA GLU A 119 11.57 -37.90 -5.27
C GLU A 119 11.92 -38.52 -6.62
N HIS A 120 13.17 -38.40 -7.00
CA HIS A 120 13.65 -38.97 -8.26
C HIS A 120 14.12 -40.37 -8.09
#